data_6e9ee63e71433b3efe0fd98be85f0176
#
_entry.id   6e9ee63e71433b3efe0fd98be85f0176
#
_cell.length_a   1.000
_cell.length_b   1.000
_cell.length_c   1.000
_cell.angle_alpha   90.00
_cell.angle_beta   90.00
_cell.angle_gamma   90.00
#
_symmetry.space_group_name_H-M   'P 1'
#
loop_
_entity.id
_entity.type
_entity.pdbx_description
1 polymer ?
#
loop_
_entity_poly.entity_id
_entity_poly.type
_entity_poly.pdbx_seq_one_letter_code
_entity_poly.pdbx_strand_id
1 'polypeptide(L)'
;MKEYRVRAYNENIHKGTVRHVLIRTGYHTDEVMVCLVTKKMLRKEAADGLVKAIQKLKLNVASLVVNINKEDTNVILGKECITLYGRPYIEDYIGDIKFQISPLSFYQVNPKQTEVLYNKALEFAGLKGNESVWDMYCGIGTISLFLAKKAGKVYGVEIVPQAIEDAKNNAKINNIDNAEFFVGKAEEVVPAFYKKQTVVQSDNDSTDSKEYDLSLIHISEPTRPERI
;
A
#
# COMPACT_ATOMS: atom_id res chain seq x y z
N MET A 1 3.47 21.86 20.01
CA MET A 1 4.89 21.82 19.63
C MET A 1 5.74 22.83 20.42
N LYS A 2 5.35 24.10 20.54
CA LYS A 2 6.11 25.10 21.33
C LYS A 2 6.27 24.68 22.79
N GLU A 3 5.22 24.23 23.45
CA GLU A 3 5.17 23.76 24.85
C GLU A 3 6.23 22.67 25.13
N TYR A 4 6.42 21.73 24.22
CA TYR A 4 7.38 20.60 24.34
C TYR A 4 8.74 20.89 23.69
N ARG A 5 9.00 22.14 23.31
CA ARG A 5 10.25 22.56 22.64
C ARG A 5 10.60 21.72 21.40
N VAL A 6 9.58 21.26 20.66
CA VAL A 6 9.75 20.56 19.39
C VAL A 6 9.83 21.61 18.28
N ARG A 7 10.96 21.67 17.59
CA ARG A 7 11.22 22.67 16.54
C ARG A 7 10.84 22.12 15.17
N ALA A 8 10.23 22.95 14.32
CA ALA A 8 10.11 22.68 12.91
C ALA A 8 11.52 22.53 12.30
N TYR A 9 11.65 21.65 11.32
CA TYR A 9 12.88 21.48 10.56
C TYR A 9 13.03 22.62 9.57
N ASN A 10 14.24 23.12 9.47
CA ASN A 10 14.61 24.12 8.47
C ASN A 10 15.53 23.45 7.45
N GLU A 11 15.05 23.34 6.21
CA GLU A 11 15.75 22.65 5.12
C GLU A 11 17.06 23.36 4.73
N ASN A 12 17.16 24.69 4.89
CA ASN A 12 18.35 25.44 4.49
C ASN A 12 19.55 25.23 5.42
N ILE A 13 19.28 24.98 6.69
CA ILE A 13 20.33 24.81 7.72
C ILE A 13 20.34 23.41 8.32
N HIS A 14 19.48 22.52 7.81
CA HIS A 14 19.32 21.12 8.24
C HIS A 14 19.14 20.94 9.76
N LYS A 15 18.44 21.88 10.42
CA LYS A 15 18.18 21.88 11.86
C LYS A 15 16.71 21.87 12.19
N GLY A 16 16.36 21.11 13.23
CA GLY A 16 14.99 20.94 13.71
C GLY A 16 14.61 19.48 13.83
N THR A 17 13.35 19.22 14.13
CA THR A 17 12.88 17.84 14.39
C THR A 17 11.77 17.44 13.43
N VAL A 18 10.69 18.23 13.33
CA VAL A 18 9.51 17.89 12.50
C VAL A 18 9.67 18.48 11.12
N ARG A 19 9.74 17.60 10.12
CA ARG A 19 9.87 17.96 8.70
C ARG A 19 8.52 18.17 8.07
N HIS A 20 7.64 17.17 8.16
CA HIS A 20 6.32 17.20 7.54
C HIS A 20 5.27 16.63 8.49
N VAL A 21 4.02 16.94 8.20
CA VAL A 21 2.85 16.29 8.77
C VAL A 21 2.04 15.75 7.62
N LEU A 22 1.87 14.44 7.58
CA LEU A 22 1.00 13.76 6.63
C LEU A 22 -0.30 13.40 7.36
N ILE A 23 -1.43 13.80 6.79
CA ILE A 23 -2.76 13.43 7.28
C ILE A 23 -3.41 12.58 6.20
N ARG A 24 -3.91 11.42 6.57
CA ARG A 24 -4.74 10.57 5.75
C ARG A 24 -6.12 10.41 6.37
N THR A 25 -7.13 10.38 5.55
CA THR A 25 -8.51 10.13 5.98
C THR A 25 -9.10 9.00 5.17
N GLY A 26 -9.74 8.03 5.83
CA GLY A 26 -10.58 7.04 5.18
C GLY A 26 -11.86 7.71 4.71
N TYR A 27 -12.21 7.54 3.45
CA TYR A 27 -13.38 8.17 2.84
C TYR A 27 -14.69 7.56 3.34
N HIS A 28 -14.71 6.23 3.54
CA HIS A 28 -15.90 5.50 3.98
C HIS A 28 -15.94 5.29 5.50
N THR A 29 -14.82 5.43 6.19
CA THR A 29 -14.69 5.12 7.61
C THR A 29 -14.54 6.36 8.49
N ASP A 30 -14.26 7.52 7.89
CA ASP A 30 -13.89 8.75 8.60
C ASP A 30 -12.69 8.57 9.57
N GLU A 31 -11.94 7.47 9.41
CA GLU A 31 -10.72 7.26 10.19
C GLU A 31 -9.63 8.22 9.78
N VAL A 32 -8.95 8.77 10.77
CA VAL A 32 -7.85 9.72 10.56
C VAL A 32 -6.53 9.11 11.01
N MET A 33 -5.53 9.17 10.14
CA MET A 33 -4.13 8.94 10.47
C MET A 33 -3.40 10.28 10.49
N VAL A 34 -2.64 10.51 11.56
CA VAL A 34 -1.68 11.61 11.64
C VAL A 34 -0.28 11.01 11.67
N CYS A 35 0.52 11.28 10.64
CA CYS A 35 1.90 10.84 10.55
C CYS A 35 2.83 12.06 10.61
N LEU A 36 3.64 12.12 11.66
CA LEU A 36 4.66 13.15 11.82
C LEU A 36 5.98 12.65 11.23
N VAL A 37 6.45 13.29 10.18
CA VAL A 37 7.76 13.01 9.60
C VAL A 37 8.82 13.81 10.36
N THR A 38 9.76 13.11 10.98
CA THR A 38 10.75 13.71 11.86
C THR A 38 12.17 13.27 11.49
N LYS A 39 13.16 14.14 11.75
CA LYS A 39 14.58 13.79 11.56
C LYS A 39 15.07 12.75 12.58
N LYS A 40 14.41 12.68 13.75
CA LYS A 40 14.73 11.77 14.87
C LYS A 40 13.49 11.53 15.72
N MET A 41 13.52 10.48 16.54
CA MET A 41 12.45 10.19 17.48
C MET A 41 12.18 11.39 18.41
N LEU A 42 10.91 11.61 18.69
CA LEU A 42 10.47 12.61 19.67
C LEU A 42 10.89 12.19 21.09
N ARG A 43 11.15 13.16 21.94
CA ARG A 43 11.30 12.89 23.38
C ARG A 43 9.97 12.39 23.93
N LYS A 44 10.04 11.53 24.97
CA LYS A 44 8.86 10.89 25.57
C LYS A 44 7.77 11.91 25.95
N GLU A 45 8.15 13.00 26.61
CA GLU A 45 7.20 14.02 27.04
C GLU A 45 6.48 14.69 25.87
N ALA A 46 7.18 14.86 24.74
CA ALA A 46 6.59 15.43 23.53
C ALA A 46 5.65 14.43 22.84
N ALA A 47 6.02 13.15 22.79
CA ALA A 47 5.19 12.07 22.25
C ALA A 47 3.90 11.91 23.08
N ASP A 48 4.03 11.82 24.42
CA ASP A 48 2.90 11.70 25.34
C ASP A 48 1.97 12.93 25.26
N GLY A 49 2.55 14.13 25.13
CA GLY A 49 1.79 15.36 24.93
C GLY A 49 1.00 15.40 23.63
N LEU A 50 1.58 14.88 22.55
CA LEU A 50 0.88 14.74 21.27
C LEU A 50 -0.28 13.74 21.37
N VAL A 51 -0.06 12.59 21.98
CA VAL A 51 -1.12 11.58 22.21
C VAL A 51 -2.28 12.22 22.97
N LYS A 52 -2.00 12.91 24.09
CA LYS A 52 -3.02 13.61 24.88
C LYS A 52 -3.75 14.69 24.06
N ALA A 53 -3.05 15.41 23.21
CA ALA A 53 -3.65 16.44 22.35
C ALA A 53 -4.58 15.82 21.29
N ILE A 54 -4.15 14.74 20.65
CA ILE A 54 -4.94 14.00 19.65
C ILE A 54 -6.21 13.42 20.29
N GLN A 55 -6.11 12.82 21.46
CA GLN A 55 -7.25 12.24 22.18
C GLN A 55 -8.32 13.28 22.58
N LYS A 56 -7.94 14.56 22.71
CA LYS A 56 -8.89 15.64 22.97
C LYS A 56 -9.65 16.12 21.72
N LEU A 57 -9.20 15.72 20.55
CA LEU A 57 -9.89 16.08 19.30
C LEU A 57 -11.17 15.26 19.18
N LYS A 58 -12.24 15.91 18.72
CA LYS A 58 -13.50 15.23 18.38
C LYS A 58 -13.44 14.64 16.95
N LEU A 59 -12.35 13.93 16.66
CA LEU A 59 -12.10 13.29 15.37
C LEU A 59 -11.83 11.80 15.61
N ASN A 60 -12.19 10.98 14.64
CA ASN A 60 -11.92 9.53 14.67
C ASN A 60 -10.43 9.26 14.34
N VAL A 61 -9.52 9.71 15.23
CA VAL A 61 -8.08 9.47 15.03
C VAL A 61 -7.76 8.02 15.38
N ALA A 62 -7.67 7.18 14.37
CA ALA A 62 -7.36 5.76 14.51
C ALA A 62 -5.86 5.47 14.58
N SER A 63 -5.02 6.40 14.10
CA SER A 63 -3.58 6.20 14.00
C SER A 63 -2.80 7.52 14.23
N LEU A 64 -1.82 7.47 15.13
CA LEU A 64 -0.80 8.51 15.28
C LEU A 64 0.57 7.86 15.16
N VAL A 65 1.32 8.23 14.14
CA VAL A 65 2.61 7.62 13.78
C VAL A 65 3.70 8.68 13.70
N VAL A 66 4.91 8.33 14.12
CA VAL A 66 6.14 9.05 13.79
C VAL A 66 6.86 8.28 12.70
N ASN A 67 7.09 8.92 11.57
CA ASN A 67 7.95 8.42 10.53
C ASN A 67 9.33 9.09 10.64
N ILE A 68 10.38 8.29 10.75
CA ILE A 68 11.75 8.81 10.91
C ILE A 68 12.41 8.89 9.55
N ASN A 69 12.67 10.11 9.09
CA ASN A 69 13.42 10.39 7.88
C ASN A 69 14.69 11.18 8.22
N LYS A 70 15.82 10.46 8.21
CA LYS A 70 17.15 11.02 8.50
C LYS A 70 17.85 11.58 7.25
N GLU A 71 17.34 11.23 6.06
CA GLU A 71 17.96 11.57 4.79
C GLU A 71 17.79 13.06 4.46
N ASP A 72 18.82 13.66 3.92
CA ASP A 72 18.78 15.03 3.41
C ASP A 72 18.47 15.03 1.91
N THR A 73 17.31 14.46 1.56
CA THR A 73 16.80 14.30 0.20
C THR A 73 15.40 14.86 0.08
N ASN A 74 14.89 14.96 -1.14
CA ASN A 74 13.51 15.38 -1.43
C ASN A 74 12.47 14.30 -1.06
N VAL A 75 12.89 13.11 -0.64
CA VAL A 75 11.98 12.05 -0.21
C VAL A 75 11.33 12.45 1.12
N ILE A 76 10.01 12.50 1.16
CA ILE A 76 9.26 12.96 2.34
C ILE A 76 9.30 11.91 3.45
N LEU A 77 9.00 10.64 3.13
CA LEU A 77 8.86 9.56 4.10
C LEU A 77 10.16 8.74 4.21
N GLY A 78 10.60 8.53 5.44
CA GLY A 78 11.65 7.55 5.75
C GLY A 78 11.08 6.12 5.83
N LYS A 79 11.97 5.15 6.03
CA LYS A 79 11.61 3.72 6.07
C LYS A 79 11.04 3.27 7.44
N GLU A 80 11.35 3.98 8.51
CA GLU A 80 10.99 3.60 9.87
C GLU A 80 9.73 4.34 10.33
N CYS A 81 8.71 3.59 10.77
CA CYS A 81 7.47 4.12 11.33
C CYS A 81 7.28 3.58 12.74
N ILE A 82 6.95 4.45 13.69
CA ILE A 82 6.71 4.14 15.10
C ILE A 82 5.33 4.63 15.48
N THR A 83 4.45 3.71 15.86
CA THR A 83 3.09 4.04 16.30
C THR A 83 3.12 4.58 17.72
N LEU A 84 2.60 5.79 17.90
CA LEU A 84 2.46 6.43 19.21
C LEU A 84 1.09 6.18 19.84
N TYR A 85 0.04 6.08 19.01
CA TYR A 85 -1.33 5.85 19.46
C TYR A 85 -2.15 5.12 18.40
N GLY A 86 -3.05 4.27 18.83
CA GLY A 86 -3.95 3.50 17.98
C GLY A 86 -3.25 2.41 17.17
N ARG A 87 -3.65 2.24 15.92
CA ARG A 87 -3.14 1.22 15.00
C ARG A 87 -2.04 1.80 14.10
N PRO A 88 -1.14 0.98 13.51
CA PRO A 88 -0.15 1.45 12.53
C PRO A 88 -0.76 1.76 11.16
N TYR A 89 -2.07 1.67 11.00
CA TYR A 89 -2.84 1.89 9.77
C TYR A 89 -4.19 2.53 10.04
N ILE A 90 -4.83 3.02 9.00
CA ILE A 90 -6.27 3.29 8.94
C ILE A 90 -6.95 2.28 8.02
N GLU A 91 -8.26 2.11 8.19
CA GLU A 91 -9.07 1.29 7.30
C GLU A 91 -9.90 2.17 6.36
N ASP A 92 -10.04 1.72 5.12
CA ASP A 92 -10.96 2.29 4.15
C ASP A 92 -11.42 1.22 3.16
N TYR A 93 -12.32 1.56 2.26
CA TYR A 93 -12.93 0.64 1.31
C TYR A 93 -12.78 1.14 -0.13
N ILE A 94 -12.65 0.20 -1.08
CA ILE A 94 -12.89 0.40 -2.50
C ILE A 94 -13.98 -0.60 -2.88
N GLY A 95 -15.18 -0.11 -3.18
CA GLY A 95 -16.35 -0.96 -3.26
C GLY A 95 -16.62 -1.67 -1.93
N ASP A 96 -16.67 -3.00 -1.94
CA ASP A 96 -16.86 -3.85 -0.76
C ASP A 96 -15.54 -4.42 -0.20
N ILE A 97 -14.39 -4.08 -0.78
CA ILE A 97 -13.07 -4.56 -0.33
C ILE A 97 -12.49 -3.59 0.69
N LYS A 98 -12.19 -4.12 1.87
CA LYS A 98 -11.53 -3.39 2.95
C LYS A 98 -10.03 -3.35 2.75
N PHE A 99 -9.41 -2.20 3.00
CA PHE A 99 -7.96 -2.04 2.98
C PHE A 99 -7.44 -1.48 4.30
N GLN A 100 -6.35 -2.05 4.78
CA GLN A 100 -5.52 -1.47 5.83
C GLN A 100 -4.40 -0.69 5.17
N ILE A 101 -4.33 0.61 5.47
CA ILE A 101 -3.51 1.58 4.76
C ILE A 101 -2.49 2.14 5.75
N SER A 102 -1.23 1.76 5.59
CA SER A 102 -0.11 2.24 6.41
C SER A 102 0.38 3.64 5.96
N PRO A 103 1.22 4.34 6.74
CA PRO A 103 1.78 5.63 6.32
C PRO A 103 2.57 5.54 5.00
N LEU A 104 3.20 4.40 4.73
CA LEU A 104 4.04 4.18 3.55
C LEU A 104 3.26 3.63 2.34
N SER A 105 2.04 3.11 2.56
CA SER A 105 1.23 2.55 1.49
C SER A 105 0.81 3.62 0.50
N PHE A 106 0.93 3.32 -0.79
CA PHE A 106 0.21 4.07 -1.82
C PHE A 106 -1.29 3.69 -1.76
N TYR A 107 -2.15 4.68 -1.78
CA TYR A 107 -3.60 4.50 -1.85
C TYR A 107 -4.20 5.67 -2.63
N GLN A 108 -5.14 5.37 -3.52
CA GLN A 108 -5.74 6.37 -4.41
C GLN A 108 -6.50 7.45 -3.62
N VAL A 109 -6.21 8.72 -3.92
CA VAL A 109 -6.77 9.86 -3.17
C VAL A 109 -8.19 10.25 -3.58
N ASN A 110 -8.70 9.69 -4.68
CA ASN A 110 -10.06 9.94 -5.15
C ASN A 110 -10.86 8.63 -5.19
N PRO A 111 -11.48 8.19 -4.09
CA PRO A 111 -12.14 6.89 -3.98
C PRO A 111 -13.23 6.67 -5.04
N LYS A 112 -14.06 7.70 -5.30
CA LYS A 112 -15.12 7.61 -6.31
C LYS A 112 -14.58 7.32 -7.71
N GLN A 113 -13.52 8.02 -8.12
CA GLN A 113 -12.90 7.79 -9.43
C GLN A 113 -12.11 6.48 -9.46
N THR A 114 -11.55 6.06 -8.33
CA THR A 114 -10.89 4.76 -8.21
C THR A 114 -11.86 3.63 -8.50
N GLU A 115 -13.05 3.65 -7.93
CA GLU A 115 -14.08 2.64 -8.20
C GLU A 115 -14.51 2.65 -9.67
N VAL A 116 -14.69 3.82 -10.27
CA VAL A 116 -15.01 3.94 -11.71
C VAL A 116 -13.90 3.34 -12.56
N LEU A 117 -12.63 3.69 -12.26
CA LEU A 117 -11.46 3.18 -12.98
C LEU A 117 -11.35 1.65 -12.87
N TYR A 118 -11.50 1.10 -11.67
CA TYR A 118 -11.36 -0.33 -11.43
C TYR A 118 -12.52 -1.12 -12.06
N ASN A 119 -13.73 -0.59 -12.02
CA ASN A 119 -14.86 -1.20 -12.74
C ASN A 119 -14.65 -1.20 -14.26
N LYS A 120 -14.08 -0.12 -14.83
CA LYS A 120 -13.72 -0.07 -16.24
C LYS A 120 -12.60 -1.04 -16.58
N ALA A 121 -11.62 -1.21 -15.71
CA ALA A 121 -10.58 -2.22 -15.89
C ALA A 121 -11.16 -3.64 -15.93
N LEU A 122 -12.10 -3.96 -15.04
CA LEU A 122 -12.83 -5.24 -15.04
C LEU A 122 -13.66 -5.44 -16.32
N GLU A 123 -14.36 -4.39 -16.78
CA GLU A 123 -15.15 -4.43 -18.00
C GLU A 123 -14.27 -4.74 -19.22
N PHE A 124 -13.13 -4.05 -19.36
CA PHE A 124 -12.20 -4.24 -20.49
C PHE A 124 -11.44 -5.57 -20.41
N ALA A 125 -11.16 -6.06 -19.22
CA ALA A 125 -10.54 -7.35 -19.01
C ALA A 125 -11.43 -8.52 -19.48
N GLY A 126 -12.75 -8.35 -19.45
CA GLY A 126 -13.72 -9.33 -19.94
C GLY A 126 -13.65 -10.68 -19.23
N LEU A 127 -13.23 -10.70 -17.96
CA LEU A 127 -12.97 -11.91 -17.18
C LEU A 127 -14.23 -12.78 -17.04
N LYS A 128 -14.06 -14.09 -17.23
CA LYS A 128 -15.11 -15.13 -17.16
C LYS A 128 -14.99 -16.02 -15.91
N GLY A 129 -13.93 -15.86 -15.13
CA GLY A 129 -13.72 -16.57 -13.86
C GLY A 129 -12.69 -17.70 -13.89
N ASN A 130 -12.06 -17.97 -15.04
CA ASN A 130 -11.03 -19.00 -15.20
C ASN A 130 -9.66 -18.46 -15.59
N GLU A 131 -9.55 -17.15 -15.83
CA GLU A 131 -8.32 -16.52 -16.26
C GLU A 131 -7.33 -16.34 -15.12
N SER A 132 -6.05 -16.36 -15.47
CA SER A 132 -4.95 -15.93 -14.61
C SER A 132 -4.53 -14.52 -15.00
N VAL A 133 -4.55 -13.60 -14.02
CA VAL A 133 -4.27 -12.19 -14.23
C VAL A 133 -3.00 -11.79 -13.48
N TRP A 134 -2.11 -11.05 -14.13
CA TRP A 134 -0.94 -10.45 -13.50
C TRP A 134 -1.12 -8.95 -13.28
N ASP A 135 -0.90 -8.53 -12.04
CA ASP A 135 -0.77 -7.13 -11.64
C ASP A 135 0.72 -6.86 -11.32
N MET A 136 1.39 -6.19 -12.25
CA MET A 136 2.86 -6.10 -12.26
C MET A 136 3.44 -5.09 -11.26
N TYR A 137 2.61 -4.23 -10.69
CA TYR A 137 2.99 -3.19 -9.73
C TYR A 137 1.88 -3.04 -8.70
N CYS A 138 1.61 -4.12 -7.97
CA CYS A 138 0.37 -4.26 -7.20
C CYS A 138 0.28 -3.38 -5.95
N GLY A 139 1.39 -2.80 -5.48
CA GLY A 139 1.40 -2.05 -4.23
C GLY A 139 0.84 -2.88 -3.07
N ILE A 140 -0.15 -2.35 -2.37
CA ILE A 140 -0.87 -3.05 -1.29
C ILE A 140 -2.05 -3.91 -1.79
N GLY A 141 -2.08 -4.21 -3.10
CA GLY A 141 -3.04 -5.12 -3.73
C GLY A 141 -4.39 -4.49 -4.08
N THR A 142 -4.50 -3.17 -4.22
CA THR A 142 -5.81 -2.52 -4.40
C THR A 142 -6.55 -3.01 -5.64
N ILE A 143 -5.92 -3.00 -6.81
CA ILE A 143 -6.54 -3.50 -8.03
C ILE A 143 -6.49 -5.02 -8.11
N SER A 144 -5.42 -5.67 -7.61
CA SER A 144 -5.31 -7.13 -7.58
C SER A 144 -6.51 -7.77 -6.90
N LEU A 145 -6.88 -7.27 -5.71
CA LEU A 145 -8.00 -7.81 -4.94
C LEU A 145 -9.36 -7.49 -5.59
N PHE A 146 -9.44 -6.35 -6.28
CA PHE A 146 -10.64 -5.99 -7.03
C PHE A 146 -10.84 -6.93 -8.23
N LEU A 147 -9.77 -7.26 -8.96
CA LEU A 147 -9.76 -8.21 -10.07
C LEU A 147 -10.03 -9.64 -9.59
N ALA A 148 -9.53 -10.03 -8.42
CA ALA A 148 -9.71 -11.36 -7.85
C ALA A 148 -11.19 -11.76 -7.66
N LYS A 149 -12.10 -10.79 -7.59
CA LYS A 149 -13.55 -11.04 -7.54
C LYS A 149 -14.12 -11.64 -8.82
N LYS A 150 -13.42 -11.51 -9.95
CA LYS A 150 -13.86 -11.94 -11.28
C LYS A 150 -12.88 -12.87 -11.97
N ALA A 151 -11.62 -12.88 -11.58
CA ALA A 151 -10.59 -13.74 -12.13
C ALA A 151 -10.58 -15.12 -11.45
N GLY A 152 -10.10 -16.15 -12.14
CA GLY A 152 -9.80 -17.44 -11.55
C GLY A 152 -8.61 -17.37 -10.59
N LYS A 153 -7.56 -16.66 -10.97
CA LYS A 153 -6.36 -16.43 -10.16
C LYS A 153 -5.76 -15.04 -10.45
N VAL A 154 -5.26 -14.39 -9.42
CA VAL A 154 -4.52 -13.12 -9.58
C VAL A 154 -3.12 -13.27 -8.98
N TYR A 155 -2.13 -12.79 -9.71
CA TYR A 155 -0.74 -12.73 -9.27
C TYR A 155 -0.30 -11.27 -9.21
N GLY A 156 0.08 -10.80 -8.02
CA GLY A 156 0.59 -9.45 -7.80
C GLY A 156 2.11 -9.45 -7.63
N VAL A 157 2.80 -8.52 -8.27
CA VAL A 157 4.24 -8.31 -8.12
C VAL A 157 4.50 -6.89 -7.67
N GLU A 158 5.38 -6.72 -6.68
CA GLU A 158 5.79 -5.42 -6.17
C GLU A 158 7.22 -5.51 -5.63
N ILE A 159 8.02 -4.49 -5.87
CA ILE A 159 9.42 -4.46 -5.44
C ILE A 159 9.58 -4.18 -3.94
N VAL A 160 8.58 -3.53 -3.32
CA VAL A 160 8.61 -3.15 -1.91
C VAL A 160 8.09 -4.29 -1.03
N PRO A 161 8.94 -4.97 -0.23
CA PRO A 161 8.50 -6.12 0.57
C PRO A 161 7.35 -5.79 1.52
N GLN A 162 7.36 -4.61 2.16
CA GLN A 162 6.30 -4.21 3.08
C GLN A 162 4.95 -4.09 2.37
N ALA A 163 4.92 -3.58 1.14
CA ALA A 163 3.68 -3.46 0.38
C ALA A 163 3.10 -4.86 0.05
N ILE A 164 3.95 -5.86 -0.21
CA ILE A 164 3.51 -7.25 -0.39
C ILE A 164 2.92 -7.84 0.90
N GLU A 165 3.53 -7.58 2.05
CA GLU A 165 2.96 -8.02 3.33
C GLU A 165 1.59 -7.36 3.59
N ASP A 166 1.47 -6.07 3.29
CA ASP A 166 0.21 -5.34 3.37
C ASP A 166 -0.83 -5.93 2.39
N ALA A 167 -0.42 -6.29 1.14
CA ALA A 167 -1.31 -6.90 0.15
C ALA A 167 -1.82 -8.28 0.61
N LYS A 168 -0.94 -9.14 1.13
CA LYS A 168 -1.33 -10.45 1.69
C LYS A 168 -2.28 -10.29 2.87
N ASN A 169 -2.03 -9.32 3.75
CA ASN A 169 -2.92 -9.05 4.86
C ASN A 169 -4.28 -8.54 4.37
N ASN A 170 -4.30 -7.65 3.37
CA ASN A 170 -5.51 -7.15 2.75
C ASN A 170 -6.32 -8.27 2.07
N ALA A 171 -5.66 -9.23 1.40
CA ALA A 171 -6.33 -10.43 0.89
C ALA A 171 -6.99 -11.24 2.01
N LYS A 172 -6.23 -11.49 3.08
CA LYS A 172 -6.68 -12.27 4.23
C LYS A 172 -7.91 -11.68 4.93
N ILE A 173 -7.92 -10.37 5.21
CA ILE A 173 -9.05 -9.71 5.91
C ILE A 173 -10.33 -9.65 5.06
N ASN A 174 -10.21 -9.85 3.73
CA ASN A 174 -11.34 -9.92 2.81
C ASN A 174 -11.70 -11.37 2.40
N ASN A 175 -11.04 -12.39 2.98
CA ASN A 175 -11.22 -13.80 2.61
C ASN A 175 -11.01 -14.07 1.11
N ILE A 176 -10.06 -13.37 0.47
CA ILE A 176 -9.67 -13.55 -0.92
C ILE A 176 -8.47 -14.51 -0.94
N ASP A 177 -8.68 -15.73 -1.44
CA ASP A 177 -7.70 -16.84 -1.47
C ASP A 177 -7.13 -17.11 -2.86
N ASN A 178 -7.72 -16.53 -3.91
CA ASN A 178 -7.29 -16.64 -5.29
C ASN A 178 -6.29 -15.55 -5.72
N ALA A 179 -5.74 -14.78 -4.78
CA ALA A 179 -4.69 -13.80 -5.03
C ALA A 179 -3.36 -14.23 -4.37
N GLU A 180 -2.28 -14.18 -5.13
CA GLU A 180 -0.93 -14.53 -4.69
C GLU A 180 0.05 -13.39 -4.97
N PHE A 181 0.96 -13.09 -4.04
CA PHE A 181 1.79 -11.89 -4.11
C PHE A 181 3.28 -12.22 -3.96
N PHE A 182 4.09 -11.62 -4.85
CA PHE A 182 5.53 -11.85 -4.97
C PHE A 182 6.32 -10.56 -4.80
N VAL A 183 7.40 -10.62 -4.02
CA VAL A 183 8.38 -9.52 -3.90
C VAL A 183 9.39 -9.64 -5.02
N GLY A 184 9.58 -8.58 -5.78
CA GLY A 184 10.61 -8.51 -6.80
C GLY A 184 10.25 -7.57 -7.95
N LYS A 185 11.11 -7.52 -8.94
CA LYS A 185 10.84 -6.82 -10.18
C LYS A 185 10.01 -7.69 -11.11
N ALA A 186 8.99 -7.13 -11.74
CA ALA A 186 8.08 -7.88 -12.61
C ALA A 186 8.83 -8.60 -13.74
N GLU A 187 9.83 -7.94 -14.35
CA GLU A 187 10.67 -8.49 -15.41
C GLU A 187 11.56 -9.67 -14.98
N GLU A 188 11.74 -9.87 -13.68
CA GLU A 188 12.48 -11.01 -13.12
C GLU A 188 11.53 -12.09 -12.60
N VAL A 189 10.48 -11.70 -11.88
CA VAL A 189 9.55 -12.61 -11.21
C VAL A 189 8.70 -13.37 -12.22
N VAL A 190 8.11 -12.69 -13.22
CA VAL A 190 7.20 -13.30 -14.16
C VAL A 190 7.87 -14.38 -15.01
N PRO A 191 9.05 -14.14 -15.66
CA PRO A 191 9.74 -15.19 -16.39
C PRO A 191 10.19 -16.37 -15.51
N ALA A 192 10.62 -16.09 -14.26
CA ALA A 192 11.03 -17.14 -13.34
C ALA A 192 9.85 -18.04 -12.92
N PHE A 193 8.66 -17.46 -12.74
CA PHE A 193 7.44 -18.19 -12.44
C PHE A 193 7.10 -19.19 -13.54
N TYR A 194 7.10 -18.76 -14.82
CA TYR A 194 6.79 -19.65 -15.95
C TYR A 194 7.85 -20.73 -16.18
N LYS A 195 9.15 -20.40 -16.00
CA LYS A 195 10.22 -21.41 -16.07
C LYS A 195 10.03 -22.55 -15.06
N LYS A 196 9.62 -22.23 -13.84
CA LYS A 196 9.35 -23.25 -12.83
C LYS A 196 8.18 -24.16 -13.21
N GLN A 197 7.13 -23.62 -13.78
CA GLN A 197 5.97 -24.42 -14.22
C GLN A 197 6.33 -25.37 -15.37
N THR A 198 7.15 -24.93 -16.32
CA THR A 198 7.60 -25.76 -17.46
C THR A 198 8.46 -26.93 -17.00
N VAL A 199 9.30 -26.74 -15.99
CA VAL A 199 10.15 -27.83 -15.44
C VAL A 199 9.30 -28.87 -14.69
N VAL A 200 8.28 -28.46 -13.93
CA VAL A 200 7.38 -29.39 -13.22
C VAL A 200 6.51 -30.21 -14.19
N GLN A 201 6.17 -29.64 -15.36
CA GLN A 201 5.40 -30.37 -16.39
C GLN A 201 6.24 -31.40 -17.16
N SER A 202 7.56 -31.21 -17.28
CA SER A 202 8.44 -32.19 -17.95
C SER A 202 8.64 -33.49 -17.15
N ASP A 203 8.40 -33.47 -15.85
CA ASP A 203 8.53 -34.65 -14.97
C ASP A 203 7.23 -35.44 -14.80
N ASN A 204 6.10 -34.92 -15.28
CA ASN A 204 4.81 -35.60 -15.27
C ASN A 204 4.30 -35.74 -16.71
N ASP A 205 4.54 -36.91 -17.28
CA ASP A 205 4.08 -37.31 -18.63
C ASP A 205 2.54 -37.48 -18.63
N SER A 206 1.80 -36.39 -18.71
CA SER A 206 0.39 -36.35 -19.02
C SER A 206 0.06 -35.09 -19.81
N THR A 207 -0.24 -35.35 -21.09
CA THR A 207 -0.73 -34.42 -22.12
C THR A 207 -2.06 -33.79 -21.70
N ASP A 208 -2.01 -32.74 -20.88
CA ASP A 208 -3.10 -31.81 -20.76
C ASP A 208 -2.48 -30.39 -20.76
N SER A 209 -2.23 -29.89 -21.98
CA SER A 209 -1.83 -28.50 -22.19
C SER A 209 -3.00 -27.62 -21.79
N LYS A 210 -3.11 -27.25 -20.51
CA LYS A 210 -3.97 -26.17 -20.10
C LYS A 210 -3.43 -24.90 -20.73
N GLU A 211 -4.09 -24.49 -21.79
CA GLU A 211 -3.94 -23.20 -22.41
C GLU A 211 -4.29 -22.16 -21.35
N TYR A 212 -3.27 -21.53 -20.76
CA TYR A 212 -3.46 -20.45 -19.79
C TYR A 212 -3.86 -19.21 -20.61
N ASP A 213 -5.13 -18.86 -20.55
CA ASP A 213 -5.62 -17.59 -21.07
C ASP A 213 -5.04 -16.46 -20.21
N LEU A 214 -3.94 -15.86 -20.66
CA LEU A 214 -3.14 -14.89 -19.93
C LEU A 214 -3.68 -13.49 -20.21
N SER A 215 -4.49 -12.94 -19.31
CA SER A 215 -4.81 -11.51 -19.32
C SER A 215 -3.76 -10.73 -18.55
N LEU A 216 -2.91 -9.98 -19.26
CA LEU A 216 -1.94 -9.07 -18.67
C LEU A 216 -2.61 -7.71 -18.50
N ILE A 217 -2.92 -7.34 -17.25
CA ILE A 217 -3.43 -5.99 -16.93
C ILE A 217 -2.28 -5.18 -16.35
N HIS A 218 -1.81 -4.20 -17.11
CA HIS A 218 -0.89 -3.19 -16.65
C HIS A 218 -1.65 -1.88 -16.47
N ILE A 219 -1.94 -1.52 -15.23
CA ILE A 219 -2.40 -0.18 -14.89
C ILE A 219 -1.19 0.50 -14.25
N SER A 220 -0.52 1.36 -15.03
CA SER A 220 0.53 2.20 -14.48
C SER A 220 -0.11 3.16 -13.49
N GLU A 221 0.27 3.06 -12.22
CA GLU A 221 0.06 4.17 -11.31
C GLU A 221 0.75 5.41 -11.88
N PRO A 222 0.14 6.61 -11.76
CA PRO A 222 0.83 7.81 -12.15
C PRO A 222 2.13 7.86 -11.35
N THR A 223 3.24 7.74 -12.05
CA THR A 223 4.59 7.97 -11.50
C THR A 223 4.49 9.24 -10.68
N ARG A 224 4.94 9.21 -9.42
CA ARG A 224 5.04 10.43 -8.61
C ARG A 224 5.76 11.45 -9.48
N PRO A 225 5.19 12.64 -9.72
CA PRO A 225 5.92 13.67 -10.42
C PRO A 225 7.20 13.89 -9.62
N GLU A 226 8.33 13.57 -10.23
CA GLU A 226 9.60 14.06 -9.72
C GLU A 226 9.43 15.57 -9.69
N ARG A 227 9.38 16.13 -8.48
CA ARG A 227 9.33 17.58 -8.36
C ARG A 227 10.66 18.12 -8.88
N ILE A 228 10.56 18.78 -10.02
CA ILE A 228 11.59 19.67 -10.54
C ILE A 228 11.89 20.75 -9.50
#